data_68df3b6e6f5a4c039662ae477e322834
#
_entry.id   68df3b6e6f5a4c039662ae477e322834
#
_cell.length_a   1.000
_cell.length_b   1.000
_cell.length_c   1.000
_cell.angle_alpha   90.00
_cell.angle_beta   90.00
_cell.angle_gamma   90.00
#
_symmetry.space_group_name_H-M   'P 1'
#
loop_
_entity.id
_entity.type
_entity.pdbx_description
1 polymer ?
#
loop_
_entity_poly.entity_id
_entity_poly.type
_entity_poly.pdbx_seq_one_letter_code
_entity_poly.pdbx_strand_id
1 'polypeptide(L)'
;RQRQMCIRDRDAVSANMNMLRVWGGGVYEKDIFYDLCDKYGILIWQDFMFACSVFPAEGELLENIRREAIDNVRRLRNHSCIALWCGNNECLDAWFNWNWKKTYDKQNPAYSDIIWKQFKNQYFVTLPAVVEEFHPGACYRKSSPYSDDKGTRNHTVGDMHYWAVWQGLKPLSEFNHERSRFFSEYGFQSFPEFESIKRYAPLSEDWNLTSEVMMSHQRGGTAANKRINDFLLSEYRQPKDFRSFTYMSQLLQADAMKMAMEAHRRDMPYCMGSLVWQHNDCWPVASWSSRDYYGRWKAQHYFTVKSFADLLVSPIEKENTLQIYMVSDRLKSTSGKLTVCVLRLEGNGVVKEFKKQITVPANTSTVVWKEAVDGLLNGEKKEDVVVHVLYEDKTGKKYTNNYFLAKQKDMHYAAARINKDFVPTEGGYEVTLSCDVFARGVFLSLQGDIDNFISDNYMDILPGETVTVKVTTELPSLQFAERLQVVSFSDAVKQ
;
A
#
# COMPACT_ATOMS: atom_id res chain seq x y z
N ARG A 1 3.13 -19.70 -14.07
CA ARG A 1 4.15 -18.86 -13.36
C ARG A 1 4.65 -17.68 -14.19
N GLN A 2 5.03 -17.88 -15.47
CA GLN A 2 5.51 -16.78 -16.34
C GLN A 2 4.41 -15.71 -16.58
N ARG A 3 3.15 -16.13 -16.80
CA ARG A 3 1.99 -15.23 -16.91
C ARG A 3 1.77 -14.39 -15.63
N GLN A 4 1.99 -14.99 -14.45
CA GLN A 4 1.86 -14.29 -13.16
C GLN A 4 2.96 -13.22 -12.94
N MET A 5 4.18 -13.44 -13.45
CA MET A 5 5.26 -12.45 -13.35
C MET A 5 4.97 -11.24 -14.23
N CYS A 6 4.63 -11.44 -15.51
CA CYS A 6 4.26 -10.36 -16.43
C CYS A 6 3.05 -9.54 -15.97
N ILE A 7 2.13 -10.14 -15.19
CA ILE A 7 0.98 -9.44 -14.64
C ILE A 7 1.42 -8.57 -13.45
N ARG A 8 2.27 -9.09 -12.54
CA ARG A 8 2.78 -8.31 -11.38
C ARG A 8 3.50 -7.02 -11.81
N ASP A 9 4.30 -7.08 -12.85
CA ASP A 9 5.04 -5.92 -13.35
C ASP A 9 4.11 -4.89 -13.99
N ARG A 10 3.08 -5.34 -14.72
CA ARG A 10 2.03 -4.44 -15.23
C ARG A 10 1.22 -3.81 -14.09
N ASP A 11 0.93 -4.55 -13.02
CA ASP A 11 0.25 -4.02 -11.85
C ASP A 11 1.08 -2.91 -11.19
N ALA A 12 2.40 -3.11 -11.04
CA ALA A 12 3.30 -2.08 -10.51
C ALA A 12 3.32 -0.81 -11.38
N VAL A 13 3.42 -0.98 -12.71
CA VAL A 13 3.38 0.14 -13.66
C VAL A 13 2.04 0.87 -13.59
N SER A 14 0.92 0.14 -13.58
CA SER A 14 -0.41 0.75 -13.51
C SER A 14 -0.67 1.45 -12.17
N ALA A 15 0.04 1.05 -11.11
CA ALA A 15 0.02 1.71 -9.82
C ALA A 15 1.06 2.86 -9.71
N ASN A 16 1.68 3.28 -10.81
CA ASN A 16 2.73 4.32 -10.84
C ASN A 16 3.93 4.02 -9.92
N MET A 17 4.18 2.76 -9.60
CA MET A 17 5.36 2.36 -8.85
C MET A 17 6.60 2.47 -9.75
N ASN A 18 7.64 3.13 -9.25
CA ASN A 18 8.90 3.31 -9.98
C ASN A 18 10.08 2.60 -9.31
N MET A 19 9.86 1.92 -8.19
CA MET A 19 10.84 1.07 -7.51
C MET A 19 10.15 -0.14 -6.87
N LEU A 20 10.79 -1.30 -6.97
CA LEU A 20 10.41 -2.52 -6.25
C LEU A 20 11.62 -3.03 -5.44
N ARG A 21 11.35 -3.68 -4.31
CA ARG A 21 12.35 -4.37 -3.51
C ARG A 21 12.19 -5.87 -3.62
N VAL A 22 13.25 -6.56 -4.00
CA VAL A 22 13.36 -8.02 -3.90
C VAL A 22 13.89 -8.35 -2.50
N TRP A 23 12.99 -8.75 -1.62
CA TRP A 23 13.23 -8.94 -0.21
C TRP A 23 14.08 -10.17 0.11
N GLY A 24 15.00 -10.03 1.07
CA GLY A 24 15.96 -11.07 1.45
C GLY A 24 15.41 -12.33 2.12
N GLY A 25 14.12 -12.33 2.50
CA GLY A 25 13.42 -13.53 2.98
C GLY A 25 12.72 -14.32 1.88
N GLY A 26 12.96 -13.98 0.61
CA GLY A 26 12.41 -14.63 -0.58
C GLY A 26 13.44 -15.43 -1.37
N VAL A 27 13.42 -15.24 -2.68
CA VAL A 27 14.35 -15.82 -3.65
C VAL A 27 14.76 -14.75 -4.66
N TYR A 28 15.94 -14.87 -5.27
CA TYR A 28 16.28 -14.07 -6.43
C TYR A 28 15.29 -14.35 -7.56
N GLU A 29 14.71 -13.30 -8.12
CA GLU A 29 13.72 -13.43 -9.19
C GLU A 29 14.38 -13.97 -10.47
N LYS A 30 13.54 -14.43 -11.41
CA LYS A 30 13.99 -14.91 -12.73
C LYS A 30 14.40 -13.73 -13.61
N ASP A 31 15.27 -13.96 -14.59
CA ASP A 31 15.78 -12.92 -15.50
C ASP A 31 14.66 -12.11 -16.16
N ILE A 32 13.57 -12.76 -16.58
CA ILE A 32 12.42 -12.06 -17.16
C ILE A 32 11.81 -10.98 -16.24
N PHE A 33 11.92 -11.09 -14.92
CA PHE A 33 11.48 -10.03 -14.01
C PHE A 33 12.35 -8.79 -14.17
N TYR A 34 13.67 -8.95 -14.19
CA TYR A 34 14.61 -7.84 -14.37
C TYR A 34 14.52 -7.25 -15.78
N ASP A 35 14.35 -8.08 -16.82
CA ASP A 35 14.10 -7.62 -18.20
C ASP A 35 12.87 -6.73 -18.29
N LEU A 36 11.79 -7.07 -17.58
CA LEU A 36 10.56 -6.29 -17.54
C LEU A 36 10.75 -4.99 -16.73
N CYS A 37 11.51 -5.04 -15.63
CA CYS A 37 11.84 -3.84 -14.86
C CYS A 37 12.70 -2.88 -15.69
N ASP A 38 13.70 -3.37 -16.44
CA ASP A 38 14.47 -2.57 -17.40
C ASP A 38 13.56 -1.94 -18.45
N LYS A 39 12.66 -2.75 -19.03
CA LYS A 39 11.71 -2.29 -20.07
C LYS A 39 10.78 -1.18 -19.60
N TYR A 40 10.29 -1.29 -18.35
CA TYR A 40 9.31 -0.37 -17.81
C TYR A 40 9.90 0.76 -16.95
N GLY A 41 11.23 0.79 -16.77
CA GLY A 41 11.91 1.81 -15.99
C GLY A 41 11.64 1.69 -14.47
N ILE A 42 11.44 0.47 -13.96
CA ILE A 42 11.24 0.19 -12.53
C ILE A 42 12.59 -0.11 -11.90
N LEU A 43 13.04 0.71 -10.96
CA LEU A 43 14.26 0.49 -10.20
C LEU A 43 14.11 -0.70 -9.26
N ILE A 44 15.19 -1.46 -9.06
CA ILE A 44 15.24 -2.60 -8.15
C ILE A 44 16.20 -2.33 -7.00
N TRP A 45 15.65 -2.42 -5.80
CA TRP A 45 16.39 -2.63 -4.56
C TRP A 45 16.54 -4.14 -4.37
N GLN A 46 17.76 -4.66 -4.56
CA GLN A 46 18.04 -6.10 -4.47
C GLN A 46 18.67 -6.45 -3.12
N ASP A 47 17.93 -7.16 -2.26
CA ASP A 47 18.53 -7.80 -1.09
C ASP A 47 19.28 -9.06 -1.49
N PHE A 48 20.39 -9.36 -0.81
CA PHE A 48 20.89 -10.72 -0.67
C PHE A 48 19.94 -11.52 0.22
N MET A 49 19.84 -12.84 0.01
CA MET A 49 18.79 -13.67 0.60
C MET A 49 19.04 -13.97 2.10
N PHE A 50 19.08 -12.89 2.90
CA PHE A 50 19.22 -12.92 4.35
C PHE A 50 18.17 -12.01 4.99
N ALA A 51 17.37 -12.57 5.91
CA ALA A 51 16.32 -11.82 6.60
C ALA A 51 16.05 -12.36 8.00
N CYS A 52 15.92 -11.44 8.97
CA CYS A 52 15.37 -11.71 10.31
C CYS A 52 15.98 -12.96 10.98
N SER A 53 17.27 -13.23 10.80
CA SER A 53 17.95 -14.38 11.37
C SER A 53 19.44 -14.12 11.62
N VAL A 54 20.04 -14.93 12.47
CA VAL A 54 21.48 -14.97 12.68
C VAL A 54 22.06 -16.08 11.80
N PHE A 55 23.08 -15.73 11.02
CA PHE A 55 23.75 -16.66 10.11
C PHE A 55 25.19 -16.91 10.63
N PRO A 56 25.56 -18.15 10.95
CA PRO A 56 26.91 -18.50 11.42
C PRO A 56 27.92 -18.50 10.25
N ALA A 57 28.18 -17.31 9.69
CA ALA A 57 28.93 -17.11 8.44
C ALA A 57 30.45 -17.23 8.68
N GLU A 58 30.92 -18.46 8.73
CA GLU A 58 32.38 -18.79 8.77
C GLU A 58 32.68 -20.03 7.95
N GLY A 59 33.95 -20.29 7.68
CA GLY A 59 34.42 -21.48 6.97
C GLY A 59 33.72 -21.70 5.62
N GLU A 60 33.28 -22.92 5.41
CA GLU A 60 32.63 -23.33 4.17
C GLU A 60 31.31 -22.59 3.90
N LEU A 61 30.53 -22.29 4.95
CA LEU A 61 29.28 -21.53 4.78
C LEU A 61 29.55 -20.12 4.26
N LEU A 62 30.53 -19.40 4.81
CA LEU A 62 30.90 -18.07 4.31
C LEU A 62 31.36 -18.12 2.86
N GLU A 63 32.13 -19.15 2.47
CA GLU A 63 32.57 -19.31 1.08
C GLU A 63 31.39 -19.61 0.15
N ASN A 64 30.41 -20.40 0.58
CA ASN A 64 29.19 -20.64 -0.18
C ASN A 64 28.36 -19.35 -0.35
N ILE A 65 28.24 -18.55 0.71
CA ILE A 65 27.61 -17.22 0.64
C ILE A 65 28.33 -16.33 -0.38
N ARG A 66 29.67 -16.33 -0.36
CA ARG A 66 30.48 -15.56 -1.32
C ARG A 66 30.23 -15.99 -2.76
N ARG A 67 30.21 -17.30 -3.02
CA ARG A 67 29.93 -17.87 -4.36
C ARG A 67 28.54 -17.53 -4.84
N GLU A 68 27.51 -17.71 -4.01
CA GLU A 68 26.13 -17.34 -4.35
C GLU A 68 26.02 -15.85 -4.68
N ALA A 69 26.70 -14.99 -3.88
CA ALA A 69 26.73 -13.56 -4.15
C ALA A 69 27.39 -13.25 -5.50
N ILE A 70 28.54 -13.87 -5.82
CA ILE A 70 29.23 -13.72 -7.11
C ILE A 70 28.31 -14.11 -8.27
N ASP A 71 27.67 -15.27 -8.19
CA ASP A 71 26.82 -15.77 -9.25
C ASP A 71 25.65 -14.83 -9.53
N ASN A 72 24.97 -14.33 -8.47
CA ASN A 72 23.84 -13.45 -8.64
C ASN A 72 24.27 -12.02 -9.03
N VAL A 73 25.35 -11.48 -8.49
CA VAL A 73 25.86 -10.16 -8.91
C VAL A 73 26.27 -10.20 -10.39
N ARG A 74 27.00 -11.22 -10.83
CA ARG A 74 27.37 -11.39 -12.25
C ARG A 74 26.16 -11.53 -13.17
N ARG A 75 25.15 -12.27 -12.72
CA ARG A 75 23.91 -12.46 -13.48
C ARG A 75 23.13 -11.16 -13.65
N LEU A 76 23.06 -10.33 -12.61
CA LEU A 76 22.15 -9.17 -12.54
C LEU A 76 22.82 -7.82 -12.86
N ARG A 77 24.13 -7.70 -12.78
CA ARG A 77 24.86 -6.41 -12.93
C ARG A 77 24.63 -5.66 -14.24
N ASN A 78 24.22 -6.36 -15.29
CA ASN A 78 23.95 -5.74 -16.61
C ASN A 78 22.53 -5.22 -16.75
N HIS A 79 21.64 -5.47 -15.76
CA HIS A 79 20.30 -4.88 -15.74
C HIS A 79 20.37 -3.45 -15.21
N SER A 80 19.93 -2.50 -16.04
CA SER A 80 19.92 -1.08 -15.71
C SER A 80 18.96 -0.74 -14.54
N CYS A 81 18.01 -1.62 -14.26
CA CYS A 81 17.07 -1.48 -13.16
C CYS A 81 17.71 -1.65 -11.77
N ILE A 82 18.87 -2.31 -11.63
CA ILE A 82 19.50 -2.53 -10.33
C ILE A 82 20.00 -1.20 -9.75
N ALA A 83 19.25 -0.63 -8.80
CA ALA A 83 19.57 0.64 -8.17
C ALA A 83 20.53 0.48 -6.99
N LEU A 84 20.39 -0.61 -6.22
CA LEU A 84 21.28 -0.90 -5.09
C LEU A 84 21.23 -2.37 -4.68
N TRP A 85 22.29 -2.81 -4.01
CA TRP A 85 22.42 -4.08 -3.31
C TRP A 85 22.27 -3.88 -1.80
N CYS A 86 21.54 -4.76 -1.12
CA CYS A 86 21.37 -4.69 0.33
C CYS A 86 21.78 -6.02 0.98
N GLY A 87 22.61 -5.95 2.01
CA GLY A 87 23.19 -7.13 2.66
C GLY A 87 22.16 -8.02 3.33
N ASN A 88 21.18 -7.44 4.00
CA ASN A 88 20.14 -8.19 4.69
C ASN A 88 18.91 -7.35 5.04
N ASN A 89 17.81 -8.04 5.34
CA ASN A 89 16.62 -7.47 5.96
C ASN A 89 16.65 -7.65 7.47
N GLU A 90 16.65 -6.53 8.21
CA GLU A 90 16.44 -6.42 9.66
C GLU A 90 17.41 -7.16 10.57
N CYS A 91 18.45 -7.86 10.05
CA CYS A 91 19.38 -8.59 10.91
C CYS A 91 20.17 -7.66 11.83
N LEU A 92 20.57 -6.46 11.36
CA LEU A 92 21.26 -5.46 12.19
C LEU A 92 20.29 -4.86 13.23
N ASP A 93 19.08 -4.52 12.81
CA ASP A 93 18.06 -3.99 13.71
C ASP A 93 17.68 -5.00 14.79
N ALA A 94 17.53 -6.27 14.42
CA ALA A 94 17.24 -7.35 15.36
C ALA A 94 18.36 -7.55 16.38
N TRP A 95 19.60 -7.47 15.94
CA TRP A 95 20.75 -7.61 16.84
C TRP A 95 20.72 -6.58 17.97
N PHE A 96 20.48 -5.30 17.64
CA PHE A 96 20.53 -4.22 18.62
C PHE A 96 19.17 -3.92 19.26
N ASN A 97 18.07 -3.98 18.52
CA ASN A 97 16.77 -3.46 18.92
C ASN A 97 15.73 -4.52 19.27
N TRP A 98 15.88 -5.80 18.82
CA TRP A 98 14.97 -6.90 19.18
C TRP A 98 15.52 -7.76 20.31
N ASN A 99 16.48 -7.26 21.09
CA ASN A 99 17.11 -7.93 22.21
C ASN A 99 17.94 -9.20 21.86
N TRP A 100 18.27 -9.45 20.60
CA TRP A 100 19.05 -10.64 20.23
C TRP A 100 20.41 -10.65 20.90
N LYS A 101 21.17 -9.54 20.79
CA LYS A 101 22.46 -9.42 21.49
C LYS A 101 22.32 -9.74 22.97
N LYS A 102 21.33 -9.15 23.67
CA LYS A 102 21.11 -9.41 25.11
C LYS A 102 20.77 -10.86 25.41
N THR A 103 20.07 -11.55 24.49
CA THR A 103 19.72 -12.97 24.65
C THR A 103 20.96 -13.84 24.53
N TYR A 104 21.84 -13.59 23.57
CA TYR A 104 23.10 -14.30 23.43
C TYR A 104 24.10 -13.97 24.56
N ASP A 105 24.19 -12.70 25.00
CA ASP A 105 25.02 -12.30 26.15
C ASP A 105 24.63 -13.05 27.44
N LYS A 106 23.33 -13.29 27.67
CA LYS A 106 22.85 -14.07 28.82
C LYS A 106 23.21 -15.55 28.73
N GLN A 107 23.24 -16.10 27.52
CA GLN A 107 23.63 -17.50 27.30
C GLN A 107 25.15 -17.67 27.47
N ASN A 108 25.94 -16.87 26.77
CA ASN A 108 27.38 -16.82 26.84
C ASN A 108 27.92 -15.54 26.15
N PRO A 109 28.53 -14.58 26.88
CA PRO A 109 29.06 -13.35 26.27
C PRO A 109 30.08 -13.60 25.15
N ALA A 110 30.97 -14.62 25.28
CA ALA A 110 31.89 -14.98 24.23
C ALA A 110 31.21 -15.44 22.93
N TYR A 111 30.02 -16.03 23.04
CA TYR A 111 29.23 -16.47 21.88
C TYR A 111 28.64 -15.28 21.13
N SER A 112 28.19 -14.27 21.84
CA SER A 112 27.71 -13.00 21.26
C SER A 112 28.82 -12.30 20.45
N ASP A 113 30.03 -12.27 20.96
CA ASP A 113 31.22 -11.67 20.26
C ASP A 113 31.55 -12.44 18.97
N ILE A 114 31.49 -13.78 19.01
CA ILE A 114 31.71 -14.64 17.83
C ILE A 114 30.64 -14.34 16.76
N ILE A 115 29.35 -14.35 17.13
CA ILE A 115 28.25 -14.07 16.23
C ILE A 115 28.41 -12.67 15.60
N TRP A 116 28.71 -11.66 16.40
CA TRP A 116 28.91 -10.31 15.91
C TRP A 116 30.13 -10.18 14.96
N LYS A 117 31.20 -10.91 15.22
CA LYS A 117 32.32 -10.97 14.31
C LYS A 117 31.97 -11.60 12.97
N GLN A 118 31.22 -12.71 12.98
CA GLN A 118 30.72 -13.39 11.77
C GLN A 118 29.78 -12.48 10.99
N PHE A 119 28.86 -11.79 11.68
CA PHE A 119 27.96 -10.80 11.10
C PHE A 119 28.71 -9.70 10.35
N LYS A 120 29.72 -9.10 10.99
CA LYS A 120 30.55 -8.08 10.35
C LYS A 120 31.31 -8.64 9.15
N ASN A 121 31.91 -9.84 9.28
CA ASN A 121 32.62 -10.45 8.19
C ASN A 121 31.70 -10.67 6.95
N GLN A 122 30.49 -11.14 7.15
CA GLN A 122 29.54 -11.35 6.06
C GLN A 122 29.09 -10.02 5.42
N TYR A 123 28.48 -9.12 6.21
CA TYR A 123 27.76 -7.96 5.68
C TYR A 123 28.62 -6.71 5.50
N PHE A 124 29.75 -6.60 6.21
CA PHE A 124 30.60 -5.41 6.16
C PHE A 124 31.90 -5.63 5.37
N VAL A 125 32.24 -6.90 5.11
CA VAL A 125 33.50 -7.26 4.40
C VAL A 125 33.19 -8.08 3.14
N THR A 126 32.62 -9.27 3.28
CA THR A 126 32.52 -10.24 2.17
C THR A 126 31.56 -9.77 1.08
N LEU A 127 30.30 -9.43 1.43
CA LEU A 127 29.30 -9.02 0.43
C LEU A 127 29.68 -7.71 -0.27
N PRO A 128 30.08 -6.62 0.44
CA PRO A 128 30.51 -5.41 -0.27
C PRO A 128 31.74 -5.62 -1.16
N ALA A 129 32.69 -6.50 -0.77
CA ALA A 129 33.84 -6.83 -1.62
C ALA A 129 33.38 -7.52 -2.93
N VAL A 130 32.43 -8.42 -2.86
CA VAL A 130 31.85 -9.06 -4.05
C VAL A 130 31.15 -8.03 -4.95
N VAL A 131 30.37 -7.11 -4.36
CA VAL A 131 29.70 -6.06 -5.15
C VAL A 131 30.74 -5.16 -5.82
N GLU A 132 31.76 -4.71 -5.09
CA GLU A 132 32.82 -3.84 -5.64
C GLU A 132 33.61 -4.52 -6.77
N GLU A 133 33.91 -5.82 -6.61
CA GLU A 133 34.67 -6.57 -7.62
C GLU A 133 33.89 -6.85 -8.89
N PHE A 134 32.60 -7.23 -8.76
CA PHE A 134 31.80 -7.74 -9.89
C PHE A 134 30.77 -6.74 -10.42
N HIS A 135 30.45 -5.67 -9.69
CA HIS A 135 29.59 -4.57 -10.11
C HIS A 135 30.14 -3.23 -9.59
N PRO A 136 31.35 -2.83 -10.02
CA PRO A 136 32.05 -1.65 -9.48
C PRO A 136 31.21 -0.38 -9.63
N GLY A 137 31.19 0.43 -8.57
CA GLY A 137 30.40 1.66 -8.51
C GLY A 137 28.92 1.46 -8.16
N ALA A 138 28.42 0.24 -8.02
CA ALA A 138 27.06 -0.01 -7.55
C ALA A 138 26.91 0.36 -6.06
N CYS A 139 25.75 0.90 -5.70
CA CYS A 139 25.44 1.20 -4.31
C CYS A 139 25.26 -0.08 -3.51
N TYR A 140 25.95 -0.20 -2.37
CA TYR A 140 25.75 -1.27 -1.40
C TYR A 140 25.31 -0.73 -0.04
N ARG A 141 24.23 -1.32 0.52
CA ARG A 141 23.74 -1.06 1.87
C ARG A 141 23.96 -2.30 2.74
N LYS A 142 24.51 -2.13 3.93
CA LYS A 142 24.87 -3.25 4.82
C LYS A 142 23.65 -4.00 5.36
N SER A 143 22.56 -3.28 5.60
CA SER A 143 21.28 -3.78 6.13
C SER A 143 20.15 -2.85 5.71
N SER A 144 18.89 -3.29 5.88
CA SER A 144 17.70 -2.45 5.85
C SER A 144 16.82 -2.83 7.05
N PRO A 145 16.39 -1.89 7.94
CA PRO A 145 16.74 -0.47 7.92
C PRO A 145 18.21 -0.25 8.29
N TYR A 146 18.78 0.88 7.84
CA TYR A 146 20.17 1.20 8.13
C TYR A 146 20.41 2.70 8.22
N SER A 147 20.91 3.15 9.36
CA SER A 147 21.40 4.51 9.59
C SER A 147 22.89 4.53 9.91
N ASP A 148 23.37 3.57 10.72
CA ASP A 148 24.76 3.38 11.12
C ASP A 148 25.06 1.92 11.50
N ASP A 149 26.33 1.64 11.78
CA ASP A 149 26.83 0.30 12.15
C ASP A 149 26.46 -0.12 13.59
N LYS A 150 25.75 0.74 14.34
CA LYS A 150 25.31 0.50 15.72
C LYS A 150 23.82 0.16 15.81
N GLY A 151 23.14 0.08 14.67
CA GLY A 151 21.70 -0.18 14.62
C GLY A 151 20.86 0.98 15.16
N THR A 152 21.39 2.20 15.12
CA THR A 152 20.62 3.39 15.51
C THR A 152 19.47 3.60 14.54
N ARG A 153 18.27 3.81 15.08
CA ARG A 153 17.11 4.22 14.29
C ARG A 153 17.10 5.74 14.19
N ASN A 154 17.70 6.27 13.12
CA ASN A 154 17.81 7.71 12.89
C ASN A 154 16.95 8.12 11.69
N HIS A 155 15.89 8.89 11.96
CA HIS A 155 14.93 9.35 10.96
C HIS A 155 15.50 10.39 9.97
N THR A 156 16.71 10.93 10.25
CA THR A 156 17.32 11.95 9.40
C THR A 156 18.32 11.37 8.39
N VAL A 157 18.70 10.09 8.54
CA VAL A 157 19.72 9.44 7.73
C VAL A 157 19.31 8.02 7.39
N GLY A 158 19.56 7.58 6.16
CA GLY A 158 19.32 6.23 5.71
C GLY A 158 17.84 5.93 5.44
N ASP A 159 17.44 4.71 5.78
CA ASP A 159 16.10 4.19 5.56
C ASP A 159 15.45 3.68 6.86
N MET A 160 14.13 3.60 6.85
CA MET A 160 13.31 3.26 8.02
C MET A 160 12.31 2.15 7.69
N HIS A 161 12.22 1.16 8.58
CA HIS A 161 11.09 0.25 8.67
C HIS A 161 10.11 0.77 9.72
N TYR A 162 8.97 1.30 9.28
CA TYR A 162 8.01 1.95 10.16
C TYR A 162 6.83 1.03 10.47
N TRP A 163 6.92 0.34 11.62
CA TRP A 163 5.92 -0.61 12.07
C TRP A 163 5.14 -0.15 13.31
N ALA A 164 5.27 1.13 13.70
CA ALA A 164 4.65 1.64 14.92
C ALA A 164 3.12 1.57 14.89
N VAL A 165 2.49 1.73 13.71
CA VAL A 165 1.03 1.58 13.57
C VAL A 165 0.67 0.09 13.65
N TRP A 166 1.12 -0.74 12.69
CA TRP A 166 0.70 -2.14 12.63
C TRP A 166 1.21 -2.98 13.80
N GLN A 167 2.51 -2.96 14.10
CA GLN A 167 3.10 -3.75 15.18
C GLN A 167 3.00 -3.05 16.53
N GLY A 168 3.19 -1.74 16.55
CA GLY A 168 3.17 -0.93 17.79
C GLY A 168 1.77 -0.51 18.23
N LEU A 169 0.72 -0.84 17.47
CA LEU A 169 -0.70 -0.55 17.78
C LEU A 169 -1.01 0.94 17.97
N LYS A 170 -0.21 1.83 17.37
CA LYS A 170 -0.50 3.25 17.35
C LYS A 170 -1.70 3.56 16.43
N PRO A 171 -2.44 4.66 16.65
CA PRO A 171 -3.54 5.04 15.79
C PRO A 171 -3.08 5.33 14.37
N LEU A 172 -3.97 5.17 13.37
CA LEU A 172 -3.63 5.41 11.96
C LEU A 172 -3.08 6.82 11.70
N SER A 173 -3.58 7.82 12.44
CA SER A 173 -3.12 9.22 12.34
C SER A 173 -1.62 9.39 12.56
N GLU A 174 -0.96 8.43 13.23
CA GLU A 174 0.48 8.48 13.47
C GLU A 174 1.31 8.48 12.16
N PHE A 175 0.78 7.91 11.06
CA PHE A 175 1.42 8.02 9.75
C PHE A 175 1.62 9.47 9.28
N ASN A 176 0.78 10.41 9.74
CA ASN A 176 0.91 11.83 9.40
C ASN A 176 1.98 12.56 10.22
N HIS A 177 2.45 11.98 11.32
CA HIS A 177 3.41 12.60 12.24
C HIS A 177 4.83 12.08 12.05
N GLU A 178 4.97 10.88 11.50
CA GLU A 178 6.27 10.25 11.27
C GLU A 178 6.98 10.87 10.06
N ARG A 179 8.28 11.16 10.23
CA ARG A 179 9.13 11.73 9.18
C ARG A 179 10.43 10.93 9.04
N SER A 180 10.76 10.52 7.83
CA SER A 180 12.03 9.86 7.52
C SER A 180 12.49 10.22 6.11
N ARG A 181 13.80 10.04 5.85
CA ARG A 181 14.39 10.28 4.52
C ARG A 181 13.90 9.28 3.48
N PHE A 182 13.66 8.04 3.89
CA PHE A 182 13.21 6.94 3.05
C PHE A 182 12.49 5.89 3.91
N PHE A 183 11.23 5.60 3.60
CA PHE A 183 10.51 4.48 4.20
C PHE A 183 10.67 3.23 3.32
N SER A 184 11.56 2.33 3.72
CA SER A 184 11.83 1.07 3.00
C SER A 184 10.87 -0.05 3.36
N GLU A 185 10.18 0.06 4.50
CA GLU A 185 9.03 -0.77 4.85
C GLU A 185 8.02 -0.01 5.73
N TYR A 186 6.76 -0.21 5.47
CA TYR A 186 5.60 0.06 6.30
C TYR A 186 4.41 -0.68 5.70
N GLY A 187 3.42 -1.05 6.51
CA GLY A 187 2.31 -1.82 5.98
C GLY A 187 1.16 -1.98 6.96
N PHE A 188 0.04 -2.46 6.44
CA PHE A 188 -1.17 -2.78 7.19
C PHE A 188 -1.82 -4.02 6.58
N GLN A 189 -2.43 -4.90 7.39
CA GLN A 189 -3.03 -6.14 6.88
C GLN A 189 -4.52 -6.00 6.56
N SER A 190 -4.95 -6.81 5.60
CA SER A 190 -6.37 -7.14 5.39
C SER A 190 -6.54 -8.58 4.93
N PHE A 191 -7.77 -9.06 4.96
CA PHE A 191 -8.16 -10.28 4.29
C PHE A 191 -8.17 -10.08 2.76
N PRO A 192 -7.94 -11.14 1.95
CA PRO A 192 -8.17 -11.10 0.50
C PRO A 192 -9.67 -10.98 0.20
N GLU A 193 -10.02 -10.81 -1.08
CA GLU A 193 -11.40 -10.81 -1.51
C GLU A 193 -12.13 -12.10 -1.10
N PHE A 194 -13.42 -12.01 -0.77
CA PHE A 194 -14.20 -13.13 -0.27
C PHE A 194 -14.24 -14.33 -1.23
N GLU A 195 -14.25 -14.08 -2.55
CA GLU A 195 -14.17 -15.14 -3.55
C GLU A 195 -12.81 -15.87 -3.54
N SER A 196 -11.73 -15.18 -3.14
CA SER A 196 -10.42 -15.80 -2.91
C SER A 196 -10.40 -16.64 -1.63
N ILE A 197 -11.09 -16.20 -0.58
CA ILE A 197 -11.22 -16.95 0.68
C ILE A 197 -11.93 -18.27 0.44
N LYS A 198 -13.01 -18.29 -0.34
CA LYS A 198 -13.76 -19.53 -0.65
C LYS A 198 -12.91 -20.62 -1.32
N ARG A 199 -11.80 -20.26 -1.98
CA ARG A 199 -10.89 -21.26 -2.58
C ARG A 199 -10.12 -22.08 -1.55
N TYR A 200 -9.80 -21.51 -0.38
CA TYR A 200 -9.10 -22.23 0.68
C TYR A 200 -9.97 -22.52 1.90
N ALA A 201 -11.10 -21.86 2.04
CA ALA A 201 -12.11 -22.08 3.07
C ALA A 201 -13.50 -22.23 2.42
N PRO A 202 -13.80 -23.37 1.77
CA PRO A 202 -15.05 -23.55 1.05
C PRO A 202 -16.27 -23.75 1.96
N LEU A 203 -16.07 -24.11 3.24
CA LEU A 203 -17.13 -24.37 4.20
C LEU A 203 -17.49 -23.07 4.97
N SER A 204 -18.77 -22.78 5.07
CA SER A 204 -19.25 -21.56 5.75
C SER A 204 -18.95 -21.54 7.26
N GLU A 205 -18.76 -22.68 7.89
CA GLU A 205 -18.34 -22.82 9.29
C GLU A 205 -16.94 -22.24 9.56
N ASP A 206 -16.09 -22.16 8.51
CA ASP A 206 -14.77 -21.57 8.57
C ASP A 206 -14.76 -20.04 8.41
N TRP A 207 -15.89 -19.43 8.03
CA TRP A 207 -15.97 -17.98 7.78
C TRP A 207 -16.07 -17.19 9.09
N ASN A 208 -15.03 -17.28 9.88
CA ASN A 208 -14.84 -16.53 11.12
C ASN A 208 -13.34 -16.34 11.43
N LEU A 209 -13.03 -15.42 12.32
CA LEU A 209 -11.63 -15.01 12.59
C LEU A 209 -10.80 -16.05 13.35
N THR A 210 -11.46 -17.05 13.95
CA THR A 210 -10.84 -18.00 14.90
C THR A 210 -10.87 -19.43 14.41
N SER A 211 -11.46 -19.72 13.23
CA SER A 211 -11.40 -21.05 12.64
C SER A 211 -9.96 -21.46 12.38
N GLU A 212 -9.65 -22.75 12.45
CA GLU A 212 -8.32 -23.28 12.19
C GLU A 212 -7.83 -22.89 10.80
N VAL A 213 -8.71 -22.94 9.81
CA VAL A 213 -8.41 -22.55 8.42
C VAL A 213 -8.00 -21.08 8.35
N MET A 214 -8.79 -20.16 8.92
CA MET A 214 -8.45 -18.72 8.90
C MET A 214 -7.19 -18.40 9.69
N MET A 215 -6.94 -19.11 10.78
CA MET A 215 -5.72 -18.95 11.59
C MET A 215 -4.49 -19.49 10.88
N SER A 216 -4.60 -20.58 10.13
CA SER A 216 -3.51 -21.14 9.32
C SER A 216 -3.22 -20.28 8.08
N HIS A 217 -4.22 -19.62 7.50
CA HIS A 217 -4.10 -18.70 6.37
C HIS A 217 -3.90 -17.24 6.82
N GLN A 218 -3.02 -17.01 7.82
CA GLN A 218 -2.68 -15.70 8.35
C GLN A 218 -1.16 -15.49 8.39
N ARG A 219 -0.65 -14.51 7.61
CA ARG A 219 0.81 -14.24 7.50
C ARG A 219 1.40 -13.60 8.76
N GLY A 220 0.61 -12.87 9.53
CA GLY A 220 1.05 -12.12 10.72
C GLY A 220 1.06 -12.92 12.03
N GLY A 221 0.80 -14.24 11.98
CA GLY A 221 0.73 -15.09 13.16
C GLY A 221 -0.61 -15.02 13.89
N THR A 222 -0.73 -15.74 15.01
CA THR A 222 -1.99 -16.04 15.70
C THR A 222 -2.77 -14.81 16.21
N ALA A 223 -2.09 -13.71 16.51
CA ALA A 223 -2.73 -12.48 17.01
C ALA A 223 -3.24 -11.55 15.90
N ALA A 224 -2.89 -11.80 14.62
CA ALA A 224 -3.09 -10.81 13.58
C ALA A 224 -4.55 -10.68 13.13
N ASN A 225 -5.34 -11.77 13.12
CA ASN A 225 -6.78 -11.68 12.82
C ASN A 225 -7.51 -10.80 13.85
N LYS A 226 -7.21 -10.98 15.14
CA LYS A 226 -7.74 -10.11 16.19
C LYS A 226 -7.29 -8.67 16.02
N ARG A 227 -6.03 -8.43 15.64
CA ARG A 227 -5.49 -7.09 15.42
C ARG A 227 -6.21 -6.37 14.27
N ILE A 228 -6.48 -7.06 13.15
CA ILE A 228 -7.29 -6.50 12.06
C ILE A 228 -8.65 -6.08 12.59
N ASN A 229 -9.32 -6.94 13.37
CA ASN A 229 -10.63 -6.65 13.93
C ASN A 229 -10.61 -5.47 14.92
N ASP A 230 -9.62 -5.41 15.80
CA ASP A 230 -9.50 -4.34 16.80
C ASP A 230 -9.30 -2.98 16.10
N PHE A 231 -8.44 -2.91 15.09
CA PHE A 231 -8.28 -1.71 14.28
C PHE A 231 -9.56 -1.37 13.51
N LEU A 232 -10.23 -2.38 12.93
CA LEU A 232 -11.46 -2.16 12.21
C LEU A 232 -12.51 -1.51 13.14
N LEU A 233 -12.74 -2.04 14.33
CA LEU A 233 -13.71 -1.50 15.28
C LEU A 233 -13.27 -0.14 15.90
N SER A 234 -11.97 0.19 15.86
CA SER A 234 -11.50 1.51 16.27
C SER A 234 -11.80 2.62 15.25
N GLU A 235 -11.88 2.28 13.97
CA GLU A 235 -12.03 3.22 12.85
C GLU A 235 -13.37 3.13 12.14
N TYR A 236 -14.03 1.96 12.12
CA TYR A 236 -15.26 1.66 11.40
C TYR A 236 -16.35 1.10 12.31
N ARG A 237 -17.59 1.12 11.84
CA ARG A 237 -18.72 0.44 12.50
C ARG A 237 -18.57 -1.08 12.35
N GLN A 238 -19.31 -1.82 13.18
CA GLN A 238 -19.27 -3.28 13.15
C GLN A 238 -19.79 -3.84 11.81
N PRO A 239 -19.06 -4.75 11.16
CA PRO A 239 -19.55 -5.47 9.98
C PRO A 239 -20.77 -6.33 10.30
N LYS A 240 -21.71 -6.46 9.35
CA LYS A 240 -22.90 -7.29 9.54
C LYS A 240 -22.64 -8.79 9.48
N ASP A 241 -21.63 -9.22 8.71
CA ASP A 241 -21.24 -10.62 8.52
C ASP A 241 -19.75 -10.73 8.13
N PHE A 242 -19.26 -11.95 7.95
CA PHE A 242 -17.85 -12.19 7.61
C PHE A 242 -17.46 -11.66 6.22
N ARG A 243 -18.36 -11.74 5.23
CA ARG A 243 -18.12 -11.16 3.90
C ARG A 243 -17.96 -9.64 3.98
N SER A 244 -18.83 -8.99 4.74
CA SER A 244 -18.71 -7.54 5.03
C SER A 244 -17.43 -7.22 5.80
N PHE A 245 -17.04 -8.08 6.75
CA PHE A 245 -15.76 -7.92 7.45
C PHE A 245 -14.58 -7.96 6.48
N THR A 246 -14.54 -8.90 5.52
CA THR A 246 -13.44 -8.98 4.56
C THR A 246 -13.34 -7.73 3.69
N TYR A 247 -14.48 -7.25 3.17
CA TYR A 247 -14.57 -5.99 2.43
C TYR A 247 -14.11 -4.78 3.26
N MET A 248 -14.64 -4.63 4.48
CA MET A 248 -14.28 -3.50 5.35
C MET A 248 -12.83 -3.57 5.81
N SER A 249 -12.24 -4.76 5.99
CA SER A 249 -10.82 -4.91 6.30
C SER A 249 -9.93 -4.40 5.17
N GLN A 250 -10.35 -4.57 3.92
CA GLN A 250 -9.63 -4.03 2.76
C GLN A 250 -9.75 -2.50 2.67
N LEU A 251 -10.91 -1.91 2.95
CA LEU A 251 -11.05 -0.46 3.04
C LEU A 251 -10.17 0.13 4.13
N LEU A 252 -10.14 -0.51 5.31
CA LEU A 252 -9.27 -0.10 6.42
C LEU A 252 -7.79 -0.13 6.01
N GLN A 253 -7.33 -1.21 5.39
CA GLN A 253 -5.97 -1.30 4.85
C GLN A 253 -5.69 -0.19 3.85
N ALA A 254 -6.62 0.05 2.93
CA ALA A 254 -6.48 1.06 1.89
C ALA A 254 -6.41 2.48 2.46
N ASP A 255 -7.27 2.82 3.43
CA ASP A 255 -7.25 4.12 4.10
C ASP A 255 -5.96 4.34 4.91
N ALA A 256 -5.49 3.30 5.63
CA ALA A 256 -4.23 3.35 6.37
C ALA A 256 -3.04 3.59 5.44
N MET A 257 -2.97 2.85 4.33
CA MET A 257 -1.86 2.96 3.37
C MET A 257 -1.93 4.24 2.55
N LYS A 258 -3.13 4.70 2.17
CA LYS A 258 -3.33 6.02 1.55
C LYS A 258 -2.79 7.12 2.45
N MET A 259 -3.14 7.10 3.74
CA MET A 259 -2.65 8.09 4.72
C MET A 259 -1.12 8.11 4.77
N ALA A 260 -0.47 6.95 4.84
CA ALA A 260 0.98 6.82 4.86
C ALA A 260 1.63 7.33 3.56
N MET A 261 1.19 6.85 2.39
CA MET A 261 1.73 7.24 1.10
C MET A 261 1.59 8.74 0.84
N GLU A 262 0.43 9.32 1.17
CA GLU A 262 0.19 10.75 1.04
C GLU A 262 1.05 11.56 2.01
N ALA A 263 1.25 11.09 3.26
CA ALA A 263 2.12 11.75 4.24
C ALA A 263 3.57 11.79 3.75
N HIS A 264 4.10 10.65 3.26
CA HIS A 264 5.46 10.56 2.72
C HIS A 264 5.64 11.49 1.52
N ARG A 265 4.67 11.55 0.61
CA ARG A 265 4.72 12.42 -0.56
C ARG A 265 4.55 13.90 -0.21
N ARG A 266 3.72 14.25 0.76
CA ARG A 266 3.63 15.64 1.26
C ARG A 266 4.94 16.12 1.85
N ASP A 267 5.75 15.22 2.42
CA ASP A 267 7.03 15.55 3.06
C ASP A 267 8.21 15.71 2.07
N MET A 268 7.96 15.58 0.76
CA MET A 268 8.96 15.85 -0.29
C MET A 268 9.42 17.32 -0.23
N PRO A 269 10.73 17.65 -0.38
CA PRO A 269 11.85 16.76 -0.74
C PRO A 269 12.59 16.13 0.45
N TYR A 270 12.06 16.18 1.66
CA TYR A 270 12.69 15.54 2.81
C TYR A 270 12.57 14.01 2.70
N CYS A 271 11.37 13.48 2.54
CA CYS A 271 11.13 12.07 2.23
C CYS A 271 11.15 11.86 0.71
N MET A 272 12.07 11.01 0.23
CA MET A 272 12.23 10.74 -1.20
C MET A 272 12.07 9.26 -1.56
N GLY A 273 11.54 8.43 -0.65
CA GLY A 273 11.23 7.03 -0.92
C GLY A 273 10.15 6.48 -0.01
N SER A 274 9.28 5.63 -0.60
CA SER A 274 8.13 5.05 0.07
C SER A 274 7.83 3.67 -0.53
N LEU A 275 8.33 2.60 0.11
CA LEU A 275 8.15 1.21 -0.30
C LEU A 275 7.17 0.53 0.65
N VAL A 276 5.99 0.17 0.13
CA VAL A 276 4.94 -0.48 0.91
C VAL A 276 5.26 -1.97 1.10
N TRP A 277 5.21 -2.46 2.30
CA TRP A 277 5.19 -3.87 2.60
C TRP A 277 3.72 -4.36 2.65
N GLN A 278 3.22 -5.18 1.68
CA GLN A 278 3.97 -5.76 0.56
C GLN A 278 3.14 -5.71 -0.73
N HIS A 279 3.78 -5.94 -1.87
CA HIS A 279 3.08 -5.89 -3.17
C HIS A 279 2.17 -7.10 -3.39
N ASN A 280 2.66 -8.32 -3.16
CA ASN A 280 1.96 -9.58 -3.49
C ASN A 280 2.20 -10.68 -2.46
N ASP A 281 1.36 -11.71 -2.51
CA ASP A 281 1.46 -12.93 -1.72
C ASP A 281 2.09 -14.07 -2.51
N CYS A 282 2.77 -15.00 -1.81
CA CYS A 282 3.31 -16.25 -2.36
C CYS A 282 2.43 -17.47 -2.06
N TRP A 283 1.40 -17.32 -1.24
CA TRP A 283 0.38 -18.33 -0.92
C TRP A 283 -0.94 -17.66 -0.52
N PRO A 284 -2.10 -18.37 -0.55
CA PRO A 284 -3.39 -17.78 -0.18
C PRO A 284 -3.43 -17.41 1.31
N VAL A 285 -3.61 -16.12 1.64
CA VAL A 285 -3.40 -15.66 3.02
C VAL A 285 -3.98 -14.26 3.27
N ALA A 286 -4.38 -13.98 4.51
CA ALA A 286 -4.53 -12.61 5.00
C ALA A 286 -3.15 -12.02 5.28
N SER A 287 -2.85 -10.84 4.72
CA SER A 287 -1.52 -10.26 4.74
C SER A 287 -1.52 -8.75 4.48
N TRP A 288 -0.34 -8.17 4.37
CA TRP A 288 -0.10 -6.77 4.00
C TRP A 288 -0.16 -6.52 2.48
N SER A 289 -0.35 -7.57 1.65
CA SER A 289 -0.31 -7.44 0.20
C SER A 289 -1.39 -6.50 -0.34
N SER A 290 -1.05 -5.79 -1.42
CA SER A 290 -2.01 -5.02 -2.21
C SER A 290 -2.72 -5.88 -3.27
N ARG A 291 -2.14 -7.05 -3.57
CA ARG A 291 -2.65 -8.04 -4.50
C ARG A 291 -2.60 -9.42 -3.87
N ASP A 292 -3.70 -10.15 -3.90
CA ASP A 292 -3.78 -11.48 -3.32
C ASP A 292 -3.05 -12.55 -4.15
N TYR A 293 -2.91 -13.74 -3.58
CA TYR A 293 -2.22 -14.86 -4.23
C TYR A 293 -2.82 -15.23 -5.59
N TYR A 294 -4.14 -15.11 -5.76
CA TYR A 294 -4.83 -15.45 -7.01
C TYR A 294 -4.78 -14.33 -8.05
N GLY A 295 -4.24 -13.19 -7.68
CA GLY A 295 -4.01 -12.06 -8.57
C GLY A 295 -5.09 -10.99 -8.56
N ARG A 296 -6.06 -11.07 -7.65
CA ARG A 296 -7.06 -10.01 -7.47
C ARG A 296 -6.45 -8.82 -6.75
N TRP A 297 -6.77 -7.64 -7.21
CA TRP A 297 -6.39 -6.40 -6.56
C TRP A 297 -7.25 -6.18 -5.33
N LYS A 298 -6.62 -5.93 -4.18
CA LYS A 298 -7.28 -5.48 -2.97
C LYS A 298 -7.52 -3.96 -3.03
N ALA A 299 -8.38 -3.43 -2.17
CA ALA A 299 -8.67 -2.00 -2.11
C ALA A 299 -7.40 -1.13 -2.06
N GLN A 300 -6.38 -1.58 -1.32
CA GLN A 300 -5.08 -0.90 -1.23
C GLN A 300 -4.45 -0.65 -2.61
N HIS A 301 -4.56 -1.60 -3.56
CA HIS A 301 -3.93 -1.43 -4.87
C HIS A 301 -4.58 -0.30 -5.67
N TYR A 302 -5.91 -0.21 -5.68
CA TYR A 302 -6.65 0.88 -6.31
C TYR A 302 -6.33 2.24 -5.67
N PHE A 303 -6.16 2.27 -4.34
CA PHE A 303 -5.78 3.49 -3.63
C PHE A 303 -4.32 3.87 -3.92
N THR A 304 -3.42 2.89 -4.10
CA THR A 304 -2.03 3.13 -4.50
C THR A 304 -1.94 3.78 -5.87
N VAL A 305 -2.74 3.35 -6.86
CA VAL A 305 -2.82 4.00 -8.19
C VAL A 305 -3.07 5.51 -8.04
N LYS A 306 -4.00 5.90 -7.17
CA LYS A 306 -4.37 7.29 -6.93
C LYS A 306 -3.31 8.03 -6.10
N SER A 307 -2.76 7.38 -5.05
CA SER A 307 -1.77 7.98 -4.16
C SER A 307 -0.40 8.18 -4.83
N PHE A 308 -0.04 7.37 -5.83
CA PHE A 308 1.19 7.49 -6.61
C PHE A 308 0.99 8.15 -7.98
N ALA A 309 -0.15 8.81 -8.21
CA ALA A 309 -0.35 9.59 -9.43
C ALA A 309 0.71 10.68 -9.61
N ASP A 310 1.03 11.03 -10.85
CA ASP A 310 2.01 12.06 -11.21
C ASP A 310 1.70 13.45 -10.62
N LEU A 311 0.42 13.71 -10.37
CA LEU A 311 -0.09 14.80 -9.55
C LEU A 311 -0.98 14.21 -8.45
N LEU A 312 -0.68 14.55 -7.21
CA LEU A 312 -1.48 14.16 -6.06
C LEU A 312 -2.12 15.38 -5.41
N VAL A 313 -3.44 15.35 -5.28
CA VAL A 313 -4.21 16.25 -4.40
C VAL A 313 -4.27 15.60 -3.03
N SER A 314 -3.68 16.22 -2.02
CA SER A 314 -3.59 15.63 -0.68
C SER A 314 -4.07 16.60 0.40
N PRO A 315 -5.33 16.47 0.84
CA PRO A 315 -5.86 17.22 1.97
C PRO A 315 -5.36 16.65 3.30
N ILE A 316 -5.13 17.55 4.26
CA ILE A 316 -4.81 17.20 5.66
C ILE A 316 -5.27 18.30 6.61
N GLU A 317 -5.90 17.90 7.72
CA GLU A 317 -6.19 18.81 8.83
C GLU A 317 -4.97 18.93 9.75
N LYS A 318 -4.53 20.17 10.02
CA LYS A 318 -3.52 20.50 11.01
C LYS A 318 -4.01 21.69 11.84
N GLU A 319 -4.03 21.56 13.15
CA GLU A 319 -4.40 22.63 14.08
C GLU A 319 -5.73 23.33 13.68
N ASN A 320 -6.79 22.55 13.50
CA ASN A 320 -8.12 22.99 13.07
C ASN A 320 -8.14 23.75 11.73
N THR A 321 -7.14 23.53 10.88
CA THR A 321 -7.03 24.12 9.54
C THR A 321 -6.89 23.02 8.51
N LEU A 322 -7.81 22.92 7.55
CA LEU A 322 -7.66 22.04 6.40
C LEU A 322 -6.69 22.68 5.41
N GLN A 323 -5.65 21.94 5.05
CA GLN A 323 -4.65 22.33 4.08
C GLN A 323 -4.71 21.38 2.88
N ILE A 324 -4.72 21.93 1.66
CA ILE A 324 -4.64 21.14 0.44
C ILE A 324 -3.23 21.27 -0.12
N TYR A 325 -2.53 20.14 -0.13
CA TYR A 325 -1.25 20.00 -0.81
C TYR A 325 -1.48 19.58 -2.26
N MET A 326 -0.67 20.13 -3.15
CA MET A 326 -0.42 19.57 -4.48
C MET A 326 1.00 19.01 -4.49
N VAL A 327 1.13 17.73 -4.75
CA VAL A 327 2.42 17.05 -4.91
C VAL A 327 2.57 16.68 -6.38
N SER A 328 3.69 17.09 -6.99
CA SER A 328 3.95 16.92 -8.41
C SER A 328 5.29 16.21 -8.64
N ASP A 329 5.26 15.09 -9.34
CA ASP A 329 6.44 14.42 -9.87
C ASP A 329 6.73 14.86 -11.33
N ARG A 330 5.91 15.77 -11.87
CA ARG A 330 6.09 16.29 -13.24
C ARG A 330 7.34 17.15 -13.34
N LEU A 331 8.06 17.02 -14.46
CA LEU A 331 9.27 17.79 -14.76
C LEU A 331 8.96 19.22 -15.24
N LYS A 332 7.69 19.56 -15.45
CA LYS A 332 7.23 20.91 -15.84
C LYS A 332 6.07 21.33 -14.96
N SER A 333 6.00 22.64 -14.71
CA SER A 333 4.86 23.23 -13.99
C SER A 333 3.55 22.99 -14.74
N THR A 334 2.47 22.84 -14.02
CA THR A 334 1.12 22.67 -14.59
C THR A 334 0.16 23.65 -13.94
N SER A 335 -0.74 24.21 -14.74
CA SER A 335 -1.79 25.10 -14.24
C SER A 335 -3.15 24.48 -14.45
N GLY A 336 -4.08 24.82 -13.58
CA GLY A 336 -5.43 24.28 -13.65
C GLY A 336 -6.34 24.90 -12.58
N LYS A 337 -7.53 24.38 -12.47
CA LYS A 337 -8.57 24.82 -11.55
C LYS A 337 -8.66 23.87 -10.37
N LEU A 338 -8.45 24.40 -9.16
CA LEU A 338 -8.75 23.73 -7.91
C LEU A 338 -10.19 24.05 -7.50
N THR A 339 -10.96 23.02 -7.18
CA THR A 339 -12.28 23.12 -6.56
C THR A 339 -12.25 22.37 -5.23
N VAL A 340 -12.66 23.01 -4.15
CA VAL A 340 -12.85 22.41 -2.82
C VAL A 340 -14.32 22.52 -2.49
N CYS A 341 -14.99 21.40 -2.31
CA CYS A 341 -16.42 21.31 -2.11
C CYS A 341 -16.74 20.56 -0.83
N VAL A 342 -17.49 21.17 0.07
CA VAL A 342 -18.04 20.51 1.26
C VAL A 342 -19.43 20.01 0.93
N LEU A 343 -19.64 18.70 0.98
CA LEU A 343 -20.87 18.02 0.60
C LEU A 343 -21.50 17.36 1.83
N ARG A 344 -22.82 17.46 1.97
CA ARG A 344 -23.54 16.64 2.95
C ARG A 344 -23.54 15.18 2.55
N LEU A 345 -23.40 14.30 3.54
CA LEU A 345 -23.50 12.84 3.35
C LEU A 345 -24.95 12.40 3.15
N GLU A 346 -25.92 13.13 3.72
CA GLU A 346 -27.33 12.96 3.48
C GLU A 346 -27.82 13.95 2.42
N GLY A 347 -28.48 13.44 1.38
CA GLY A 347 -28.96 14.23 0.25
C GLY A 347 -27.84 14.65 -0.72
N ASN A 348 -28.11 15.71 -1.49
CA ASN A 348 -27.20 16.21 -2.54
C ASN A 348 -26.77 17.67 -2.31
N GLY A 349 -26.79 18.12 -1.05
CA GLY A 349 -26.54 19.51 -0.69
C GLY A 349 -25.07 19.86 -0.67
N VAL A 350 -24.68 20.89 -1.44
CA VAL A 350 -23.39 21.56 -1.30
C VAL A 350 -23.48 22.55 -0.13
N VAL A 351 -22.66 22.36 0.91
CA VAL A 351 -22.56 23.27 2.06
C VAL A 351 -21.74 24.50 1.68
N LYS A 352 -20.59 24.26 1.03
CA LYS A 352 -19.67 25.32 0.63
C LYS A 352 -18.81 24.90 -0.55
N GLU A 353 -18.51 25.84 -1.45
CA GLU A 353 -17.65 25.58 -2.59
C GLU A 353 -16.63 26.71 -2.75
N PHE A 354 -15.37 26.35 -3.02
CA PHE A 354 -14.30 27.26 -3.34
C PHE A 354 -13.69 26.87 -4.69
N LYS A 355 -13.40 27.87 -5.52
CA LYS A 355 -12.75 27.69 -6.82
C LYS A 355 -11.56 28.65 -6.93
N LYS A 356 -10.40 28.13 -7.36
CA LYS A 356 -9.19 28.90 -7.49
C LYS A 356 -8.37 28.41 -8.68
N GLN A 357 -7.87 29.33 -9.50
CA GLN A 357 -6.82 29.00 -10.48
C GLN A 357 -5.48 28.89 -9.77
N ILE A 358 -4.78 27.79 -9.97
CA ILE A 358 -3.49 27.53 -9.36
C ILE A 358 -2.47 27.06 -10.40
N THR A 359 -1.20 27.33 -10.10
CA THR A 359 -0.07 26.73 -10.82
C THR A 359 0.74 25.90 -9.84
N VAL A 360 0.93 24.62 -10.17
CA VAL A 360 1.73 23.68 -9.40
C VAL A 360 3.11 23.62 -10.02
N PRO A 361 4.18 23.98 -9.30
CA PRO A 361 5.54 23.89 -9.82
C PRO A 361 5.96 22.47 -10.13
N ALA A 362 7.00 22.32 -10.95
CA ALA A 362 7.60 21.01 -11.24
C ALA A 362 8.24 20.42 -9.97
N ASN A 363 8.16 19.11 -9.82
CA ASN A 363 8.86 18.30 -8.81
C ASN A 363 8.79 18.92 -7.40
N THR A 364 7.57 19.09 -6.88
CA THR A 364 7.33 19.83 -5.64
C THR A 364 6.20 19.23 -4.81
N SER A 365 6.23 19.53 -3.51
CA SER A 365 5.10 19.42 -2.60
C SER A 365 4.81 20.79 -2.01
N THR A 366 3.62 21.33 -2.25
CA THR A 366 3.27 22.69 -1.80
C THR A 366 1.82 22.80 -1.37
N VAL A 367 1.56 23.63 -0.35
CA VAL A 367 0.20 24.01 0.06
C VAL A 367 -0.32 25.06 -0.93
N VAL A 368 -1.41 24.72 -1.61
CA VAL A 368 -2.05 25.60 -2.61
C VAL A 368 -3.30 26.30 -2.08
N TRP A 369 -3.88 25.74 -1.00
CA TRP A 369 -5.08 26.27 -0.37
C TRP A 369 -5.15 25.85 1.10
N LYS A 370 -5.75 26.71 1.95
CA LYS A 370 -6.03 26.44 3.36
C LYS A 370 -7.23 27.23 3.85
N GLU A 371 -7.99 26.65 4.79
CA GLU A 371 -9.14 27.27 5.44
C GLU A 371 -9.35 26.67 6.83
N ALA A 372 -9.83 27.46 7.78
CA ALA A 372 -10.24 26.96 9.09
C ALA A 372 -11.40 25.98 8.96
N VAL A 373 -11.37 24.87 9.72
CA VAL A 373 -12.40 23.81 9.63
C VAL A 373 -13.78 24.36 9.98
N ASP A 374 -13.90 25.22 10.99
CA ASP A 374 -15.18 25.84 11.37
C ASP A 374 -15.77 26.69 10.23
N GLY A 375 -14.89 27.38 9.49
CA GLY A 375 -15.27 28.16 8.31
C GLY A 375 -15.74 27.29 7.15
N LEU A 376 -15.19 26.06 7.02
CA LEU A 376 -15.61 25.07 6.03
C LEU A 376 -16.98 24.49 6.35
N LEU A 377 -17.18 24.12 7.61
CA LEU A 377 -18.40 23.44 8.08
C LEU A 377 -19.64 24.32 7.98
N ASN A 378 -19.49 25.65 8.09
CA ASN A 378 -20.61 26.56 8.00
C ASN A 378 -21.81 26.17 8.89
N GLY A 379 -21.52 25.66 10.09
CA GLY A 379 -22.52 25.21 11.07
C GLY A 379 -22.88 23.70 11.00
N GLU A 380 -22.43 22.99 9.99
CA GLU A 380 -22.59 21.51 9.92
C GLU A 380 -21.63 20.81 10.89
N LYS A 381 -21.93 19.56 11.23
CA LYS A 381 -21.03 18.72 12.03
C LYS A 381 -19.99 18.03 11.13
N LYS A 382 -18.83 17.70 11.68
CA LYS A 382 -17.75 16.98 10.98
C LYS A 382 -18.24 15.62 10.46
N GLU A 383 -19.13 14.97 11.19
CA GLU A 383 -19.69 13.64 10.91
C GLU A 383 -20.71 13.64 9.77
N ASP A 384 -21.27 14.80 9.42
CA ASP A 384 -22.35 14.96 8.44
C ASP A 384 -21.85 15.35 7.05
N VAL A 385 -20.54 15.60 6.89
CA VAL A 385 -19.98 16.14 5.65
C VAL A 385 -18.73 15.41 5.19
N VAL A 386 -18.46 15.48 3.89
CA VAL A 386 -17.19 15.11 3.27
C VAL A 386 -16.63 16.29 2.49
N VAL A 387 -15.31 16.46 2.54
CA VAL A 387 -14.63 17.47 1.73
C VAL A 387 -14.12 16.81 0.46
N HIS A 388 -14.74 17.13 -0.66
CA HIS A 388 -14.31 16.71 -1.99
C HIS A 388 -13.36 17.74 -2.58
N VAL A 389 -12.18 17.31 -3.02
CA VAL A 389 -11.19 18.18 -3.67
C VAL A 389 -10.95 17.67 -5.09
N LEU A 390 -11.13 18.55 -6.06
CA LEU A 390 -10.89 18.30 -7.47
C LEU A 390 -9.88 19.31 -8.02
N TYR A 391 -8.82 18.81 -8.62
CA TYR A 391 -7.96 19.61 -9.48
C TYR A 391 -8.12 19.15 -10.92
N GLU A 392 -8.46 20.07 -11.82
CA GLU A 392 -8.55 19.84 -13.26
C GLU A 392 -7.47 20.66 -13.96
N ASP A 393 -6.55 19.95 -14.62
CA ASP A 393 -5.46 20.61 -15.36
C ASP A 393 -5.94 21.16 -16.73
N LYS A 394 -5.10 21.92 -17.39
CA LYS A 394 -5.44 22.52 -18.70
C LYS A 394 -5.75 21.54 -19.82
N THR A 395 -5.41 20.25 -19.64
CA THR A 395 -5.74 19.19 -20.60
C THR A 395 -7.09 18.55 -20.33
N GLY A 396 -7.77 18.94 -19.23
CA GLY A 396 -9.02 18.35 -18.76
C GLY A 396 -8.83 17.09 -17.90
N LYS A 397 -7.58 16.71 -17.58
CA LYS A 397 -7.30 15.60 -16.69
C LYS A 397 -7.65 15.99 -15.25
N LYS A 398 -8.42 15.12 -14.58
CA LYS A 398 -8.94 15.34 -13.24
C LYS A 398 -8.17 14.51 -12.22
N TYR A 399 -7.90 15.12 -11.07
CA TYR A 399 -7.29 14.53 -9.89
C TYR A 399 -8.16 14.85 -8.68
N THR A 400 -8.65 13.82 -8.01
CA THR A 400 -9.63 13.97 -6.93
C THR A 400 -9.13 13.35 -5.64
N ASN A 401 -9.62 13.87 -4.52
CA ASN A 401 -9.47 13.26 -3.22
C ASN A 401 -10.65 13.62 -2.32
N ASN A 402 -11.13 12.67 -1.53
CA ASN A 402 -12.13 12.90 -0.49
C ASN A 402 -11.45 12.88 0.88
N TYR A 403 -11.78 13.86 1.72
CA TYR A 403 -11.27 13.98 3.07
C TYR A 403 -12.42 13.97 4.09
N PHE A 404 -12.30 13.09 5.07
CA PHE A 404 -13.26 12.93 6.15
C PHE A 404 -12.70 13.59 7.41
N LEU A 405 -13.50 14.49 8.01
CA LEU A 405 -13.12 15.26 9.20
C LEU A 405 -13.32 14.50 10.52
N ALA A 406 -13.94 13.31 10.44
CA ALA A 406 -14.15 12.38 11.56
C ALA A 406 -13.80 10.94 11.15
N LYS A 407 -13.75 10.04 12.12
CA LYS A 407 -13.55 8.61 11.86
C LYS A 407 -14.74 8.01 11.11
N GLN A 408 -14.50 7.01 10.28
CA GLN A 408 -15.56 6.38 9.48
C GLN A 408 -16.72 5.82 10.31
N LYS A 409 -16.45 5.37 11.55
CA LYS A 409 -17.49 4.89 12.48
C LYS A 409 -18.44 5.96 12.97
N ASP A 410 -17.96 7.21 13.01
CA ASP A 410 -18.71 8.35 13.53
C ASP A 410 -19.46 9.07 12.40
N MET A 411 -19.09 8.82 11.13
CA MET A 411 -19.73 9.45 9.97
C MET A 411 -21.18 8.98 9.78
N HIS A 412 -22.07 9.90 9.44
CA HIS A 412 -23.49 9.65 9.23
C HIS A 412 -23.80 9.44 7.73
N TYR A 413 -23.49 8.24 7.24
CA TYR A 413 -23.78 7.88 5.85
C TYR A 413 -25.25 7.56 5.64
N ALA A 414 -25.86 8.14 4.62
CA ALA A 414 -27.16 7.71 4.13
C ALA A 414 -27.07 6.30 3.50
N ALA A 415 -28.19 5.58 3.48
CA ALA A 415 -28.29 4.34 2.73
C ALA A 415 -28.23 4.64 1.22
N ALA A 416 -27.11 4.27 0.59
CA ALA A 416 -26.88 4.53 -0.82
C ALA A 416 -27.56 3.46 -1.70
N ARG A 417 -28.46 3.86 -2.59
CA ARG A 417 -28.97 2.99 -3.65
C ARG A 417 -28.15 3.24 -4.91
N ILE A 418 -27.30 2.27 -5.26
CA ILE A 418 -26.44 2.39 -6.44
C ILE A 418 -27.17 1.86 -7.64
N ASN A 419 -27.48 2.76 -8.59
CA ASN A 419 -27.94 2.38 -9.92
C ASN A 419 -26.77 1.81 -10.70
N LYS A 420 -26.96 0.66 -11.34
CA LYS A 420 -25.95 0.01 -12.19
C LYS A 420 -26.54 -0.31 -13.55
N ASP A 421 -25.80 -0.02 -14.59
CA ASP A 421 -26.07 -0.43 -15.96
C ASP A 421 -24.78 -0.92 -16.60
N PHE A 422 -24.86 -1.69 -17.67
CA PHE A 422 -23.67 -2.15 -18.37
C PHE A 422 -23.91 -2.35 -19.85
N VAL A 423 -22.84 -2.15 -20.63
CA VAL A 423 -22.83 -2.40 -22.06
C VAL A 423 -21.67 -3.35 -22.42
N PRO A 424 -21.88 -4.34 -23.31
CA PRO A 424 -20.80 -5.20 -23.79
C PRO A 424 -19.75 -4.39 -24.56
N THR A 425 -18.48 -4.78 -24.38
CA THR A 425 -17.33 -4.23 -25.11
C THR A 425 -16.41 -5.37 -25.55
N GLU A 426 -15.39 -5.07 -26.35
CA GLU A 426 -14.38 -6.05 -26.68
C GLU A 426 -13.64 -6.54 -25.39
N GLY A 427 -13.76 -7.82 -25.09
CA GLY A 427 -13.12 -8.47 -23.94
C GLY A 427 -13.81 -8.25 -22.60
N GLY A 428 -15.08 -7.76 -22.57
CA GLY A 428 -15.82 -7.61 -21.31
C GLY A 428 -16.96 -6.61 -21.37
N TYR A 429 -17.05 -5.73 -20.37
CA TYR A 429 -18.16 -4.80 -20.17
C TYR A 429 -17.68 -3.44 -19.68
N GLU A 430 -18.37 -2.38 -20.08
CA GLU A 430 -18.37 -1.10 -19.38
C GLU A 430 -19.58 -1.05 -18.43
N VAL A 431 -19.31 -0.89 -17.13
CA VAL A 431 -20.31 -0.78 -16.08
C VAL A 431 -20.40 0.67 -15.67
N THR A 432 -21.61 1.22 -15.74
CA THR A 432 -21.94 2.60 -15.33
C THR A 432 -22.65 2.56 -13.99
N LEU A 433 -22.18 3.37 -13.04
CA LEU A 433 -22.71 3.47 -11.69
C LEU A 433 -23.10 4.90 -11.38
N SER A 434 -24.20 5.09 -10.68
CA SER A 434 -24.63 6.39 -10.16
C SER A 434 -25.39 6.24 -8.84
N CYS A 435 -25.43 7.33 -8.07
CA CYS A 435 -26.12 7.36 -6.79
C CYS A 435 -26.62 8.78 -6.49
N ASP A 436 -27.75 8.92 -5.79
CA ASP A 436 -28.35 10.21 -5.43
C ASP A 436 -27.77 10.79 -4.13
N VAL A 437 -27.05 9.97 -3.34
CA VAL A 437 -26.37 10.35 -2.10
C VAL A 437 -24.89 9.97 -2.20
N PHE A 438 -24.06 10.50 -1.30
CA PHE A 438 -22.66 10.10 -1.24
C PHE A 438 -22.52 8.61 -0.90
N ALA A 439 -21.92 7.83 -1.80
CA ALA A 439 -21.69 6.41 -1.61
C ALA A 439 -20.18 6.14 -1.36
N ARG A 440 -19.85 5.69 -0.15
CA ARG A 440 -18.47 5.39 0.26
C ARG A 440 -18.05 3.99 -0.16
N GLY A 441 -16.85 3.89 -0.75
CA GLY A 441 -16.16 2.61 -0.97
C GLY A 441 -16.92 1.63 -1.85
N VAL A 442 -17.53 2.11 -2.93
CA VAL A 442 -18.34 1.26 -3.84
C VAL A 442 -17.48 0.17 -4.43
N PHE A 443 -17.85 -1.07 -4.16
CA PHE A 443 -17.14 -2.27 -4.53
C PHE A 443 -17.96 -3.12 -5.51
N LEU A 444 -17.33 -3.40 -6.66
CA LEU A 444 -17.84 -4.32 -7.67
C LEU A 444 -17.14 -5.66 -7.53
N SER A 445 -17.89 -6.73 -7.67
CA SER A 445 -17.34 -8.09 -7.76
C SER A 445 -18.20 -8.97 -8.66
N LEU A 446 -17.62 -10.02 -9.23
CA LEU A 446 -18.34 -11.09 -9.89
C LEU A 446 -18.44 -12.28 -8.94
N GLN A 447 -19.68 -12.66 -8.61
CA GLN A 447 -19.94 -13.79 -7.71
C GLN A 447 -19.51 -15.11 -8.36
N GLY A 448 -18.72 -15.89 -7.63
CA GLY A 448 -18.14 -17.15 -8.09
C GLY A 448 -16.65 -17.03 -8.41
N ASP A 449 -16.04 -18.18 -8.72
CA ASP A 449 -14.61 -18.25 -9.05
C ASP A 449 -14.36 -17.93 -10.53
N ILE A 450 -14.43 -16.67 -10.87
CA ILE A 450 -14.38 -16.15 -12.25
C ILE A 450 -13.15 -15.28 -12.42
N ASP A 451 -12.37 -15.56 -13.44
CA ASP A 451 -11.29 -14.68 -13.88
C ASP A 451 -11.88 -13.37 -14.38
N ASN A 452 -11.50 -12.28 -13.73
CA ASN A 452 -11.89 -10.95 -14.11
C ASN A 452 -10.84 -9.93 -13.71
N PHE A 453 -10.90 -8.75 -14.33
CA PHE A 453 -10.17 -7.56 -13.91
C PHE A 453 -11.11 -6.37 -13.96
N ILE A 454 -11.11 -5.55 -12.92
CA ILE A 454 -11.92 -4.33 -12.80
C ILE A 454 -10.97 -3.14 -12.77
N SER A 455 -11.16 -2.18 -13.67
CA SER A 455 -10.22 -1.08 -13.91
C SER A 455 -10.13 -0.06 -12.78
N ASP A 456 -11.20 0.17 -12.03
CA ASP A 456 -11.23 0.93 -10.75
C ASP A 456 -12.26 0.30 -9.82
N ASN A 457 -12.02 0.35 -8.53
CA ASN A 457 -12.89 -0.27 -7.53
C ASN A 457 -12.71 0.40 -6.16
N TYR A 458 -13.60 0.11 -5.20
CA TYR A 458 -13.62 0.72 -3.87
C TYR A 458 -13.67 2.25 -3.94
N MET A 459 -14.30 2.79 -4.99
CA MET A 459 -14.42 4.21 -5.23
C MET A 459 -15.51 4.86 -4.38
N ASP A 460 -15.37 6.14 -4.13
CA ASP A 460 -16.49 6.95 -3.64
C ASP A 460 -17.23 7.53 -4.83
N ILE A 461 -18.57 7.55 -4.77
CA ILE A 461 -19.43 8.17 -5.79
C ILE A 461 -20.14 9.36 -5.17
N LEU A 462 -20.00 10.53 -5.81
CA LEU A 462 -20.65 11.76 -5.38
C LEU A 462 -22.13 11.76 -5.77
N PRO A 463 -23.00 12.50 -5.05
CA PRO A 463 -24.41 12.63 -5.43
C PRO A 463 -24.59 13.12 -6.87
N GLY A 464 -25.32 12.37 -7.68
CA GLY A 464 -25.57 12.67 -9.10
C GLY A 464 -24.37 12.46 -10.04
N GLU A 465 -23.23 12.00 -9.54
CA GLU A 465 -22.08 11.62 -10.35
C GLU A 465 -22.38 10.28 -11.07
N THR A 466 -21.87 10.18 -12.29
CA THR A 466 -21.84 8.94 -13.05
C THR A 466 -20.40 8.49 -13.24
N VAL A 467 -20.10 7.27 -12.77
CA VAL A 467 -18.78 6.66 -12.88
C VAL A 467 -18.85 5.45 -13.80
N THR A 468 -17.91 5.33 -14.73
CA THR A 468 -17.81 4.17 -15.63
C THR A 468 -16.52 3.40 -15.34
N VAL A 469 -16.65 2.08 -15.14
CA VAL A 469 -15.54 1.16 -14.95
C VAL A 469 -15.56 0.05 -16.00
N LYS A 470 -14.37 -0.40 -16.42
CA LYS A 470 -14.22 -1.52 -17.33
C LYS A 470 -14.05 -2.82 -16.55
N VAL A 471 -14.82 -3.83 -16.89
CA VAL A 471 -14.73 -5.19 -16.35
C VAL A 471 -14.30 -6.12 -17.47
N THR A 472 -13.07 -6.62 -17.42
CA THR A 472 -12.57 -7.64 -18.36
C THR A 472 -13.00 -9.01 -17.87
N THR A 473 -13.72 -9.77 -18.70
CA THR A 473 -14.21 -11.11 -18.39
C THR A 473 -14.72 -11.80 -19.66
N GLU A 474 -14.72 -13.13 -19.68
CA GLU A 474 -15.28 -13.95 -20.76
C GLU A 474 -16.75 -14.33 -20.54
N LEU A 475 -17.39 -13.84 -19.45
CA LEU A 475 -18.79 -14.18 -19.15
C LEU A 475 -19.73 -13.64 -20.22
N PRO A 476 -20.72 -14.46 -20.68
CA PRO A 476 -21.84 -13.98 -21.48
C PRO A 476 -22.72 -12.99 -20.70
N SER A 477 -23.38 -12.06 -21.41
CA SER A 477 -24.11 -10.93 -20.80
C SER A 477 -25.14 -11.36 -19.75
N LEU A 478 -25.89 -12.44 -19.98
CA LEU A 478 -26.88 -12.92 -19.00
C LEU A 478 -26.20 -13.36 -17.70
N GLN A 479 -25.14 -14.16 -17.81
CA GLN A 479 -24.39 -14.62 -16.64
C GLN A 479 -23.65 -13.46 -15.95
N PHE A 480 -23.16 -12.47 -16.71
CA PHE A 480 -22.56 -11.28 -16.16
C PHE A 480 -23.57 -10.48 -15.31
N ALA A 481 -24.77 -10.26 -15.83
CA ALA A 481 -25.85 -9.57 -15.11
C ALA A 481 -26.20 -10.24 -13.77
N GLU A 482 -26.33 -11.58 -13.79
CA GLU A 482 -26.67 -12.38 -12.61
C GLU A 482 -25.55 -12.35 -11.53
N ARG A 483 -24.29 -12.27 -11.95
CA ARG A 483 -23.12 -12.38 -11.05
C ARG A 483 -22.56 -11.05 -10.60
N LEU A 484 -22.86 -9.95 -11.29
CA LEU A 484 -22.39 -8.62 -10.93
C LEU A 484 -23.01 -8.14 -9.62
N GLN A 485 -22.19 -8.08 -8.58
CA GLN A 485 -22.54 -7.53 -7.28
C GLN A 485 -21.93 -6.13 -7.14
N VAL A 486 -22.70 -5.22 -6.58
CA VAL A 486 -22.25 -3.87 -6.22
C VAL A 486 -22.70 -3.61 -4.79
N VAL A 487 -21.78 -3.24 -3.93
CA VAL A 487 -22.01 -2.92 -2.52
C VAL A 487 -21.29 -1.63 -2.15
N SER A 488 -21.80 -0.92 -1.16
CA SER A 488 -21.16 0.25 -0.57
C SER A 488 -20.87 0.01 0.92
N PHE A 489 -20.20 0.95 1.56
CA PHE A 489 -19.94 0.89 2.99
C PHE A 489 -21.23 0.81 3.81
N SER A 490 -22.29 1.56 3.43
CA SER A 490 -23.56 1.53 4.13
C SER A 490 -24.27 0.17 4.09
N ASP A 491 -23.99 -0.67 3.07
CA ASP A 491 -24.54 -2.02 2.93
C ASP A 491 -23.81 -3.05 3.81
N ALA A 492 -22.61 -2.75 4.27
CA ALA A 492 -21.73 -3.69 4.96
C ALA A 492 -21.79 -3.59 6.49
N VAL A 493 -22.32 -2.50 7.05
CA VAL A 493 -22.40 -2.27 8.48
C VAL A 493 -23.68 -2.83 9.10
N LYS A 494 -23.60 -3.19 10.40
CA LYS A 494 -24.82 -3.47 11.18
C LYS A 494 -25.63 -2.18 11.34
N GLN A 495 -26.91 -2.30 11.07
CA GLN A 495 -27.90 -1.26 11.36
C GLN A 495 -28.10 -1.11 12.86
#